data_7d1f790e2525bf7a50fd0e78251cfee8
#
_entry.id   7d1f790e2525bf7a50fd0e78251cfee8
#
_cell.length_a   1.000
_cell.length_b   1.000
_cell.length_c   1.000
_cell.angle_alpha   90.00
_cell.angle_beta   90.00
_cell.angle_gamma   90.00
#
_symmetry.space_group_name_H-M   'P 1'
#
loop_
_entity.id
_entity.type
_entity.pdbx_description
1 polymer ?
#
loop_
_entity_poly.entity_id
_entity_poly.type
_entity_poly.pdbx_seq_one_letter_code
_entity_poly.pdbx_strand_id
1 'polypeptide(L)'
;RLRNWKHVAEFAEKTLPEWEERFRLRLKGDTDLLRKGRRNLSWEIDARQATNGAMTLRETFHLGKLRLNATQSRRIARSRSDTLFVPGQGLVRLDPTQADDFHWWRRNRASEKAQAHWPRYMLFSFFARKYLKAREDGELAAWREAVRAATETKRNLDLPSLLRPYQRQGVSRIGALHALGCHPLLADEMGLGKTIQALALLHSAESASPPHPDLVVCPAAVVPVWIREAQEKFPETKVRVLGKNSTFAPSDETTAAPPTLWLASYTQLRRHRSLLDKINFRHAILDEAQLIKNPKAKVTQACLAIQAKHRLALSGTPIENSPLDLCTIFRFLMPGLLGPRAELEKNLKEEPAATADLLRR
;
A
#
# COMPACT_ATOMS: atom_id res chain seq x y z
N ARG A 1 -11.12 18.15 -40.29
CA ARG A 1 -10.51 18.62 -39.01
C ARG A 1 -10.05 17.41 -38.21
N LEU A 2 -8.75 17.34 -37.89
CA LEU A 2 -8.20 16.33 -37.01
C LEU A 2 -8.63 16.68 -35.55
N ARG A 3 -9.52 15.85 -34.97
CA ARG A 3 -10.17 16.20 -33.68
C ARG A 3 -9.48 15.57 -32.47
N ASN A 4 -8.63 14.56 -32.69
CA ASN A 4 -7.88 13.89 -31.62
C ASN A 4 -6.53 13.38 -32.11
N TRP A 5 -5.65 13.00 -31.19
CA TRP A 5 -4.29 12.57 -31.52
C TRP A 5 -4.23 11.25 -32.30
N LYS A 6 -5.25 10.40 -32.20
CA LYS A 6 -5.35 9.18 -33.00
C LYS A 6 -5.51 9.53 -34.51
N HIS A 7 -6.39 10.46 -34.84
CA HIS A 7 -6.56 10.95 -36.20
C HIS A 7 -5.33 11.68 -36.73
N VAL A 8 -4.62 12.43 -35.83
CA VAL A 8 -3.33 13.06 -36.23
C VAL A 8 -2.28 11.99 -36.54
N ALA A 9 -2.26 10.91 -35.77
CA ALA A 9 -1.35 9.81 -36.03
C ALA A 9 -1.64 9.08 -37.33
N GLU A 10 -2.90 8.75 -37.56
CA GLU A 10 -3.36 8.12 -38.82
C GLU A 10 -3.05 9.00 -40.07
N PHE A 11 -3.29 10.30 -39.91
CA PHE A 11 -2.91 11.26 -40.97
C PHE A 11 -1.40 11.26 -41.21
N ALA A 12 -0.59 11.35 -40.18
CA ALA A 12 0.87 11.39 -40.29
C ALA A 12 1.47 10.12 -40.86
N GLU A 13 0.84 8.95 -40.66
CA GLU A 13 1.37 7.66 -41.07
C GLU A 13 0.86 7.20 -42.44
N LYS A 14 -0.36 7.58 -42.81
CA LYS A 14 -1.00 7.13 -44.03
C LYS A 14 -1.12 8.26 -45.06
N THR A 15 -1.79 9.34 -44.67
CA THR A 15 -2.19 10.38 -45.65
C THR A 15 -1.05 11.35 -45.97
N LEU A 16 -0.21 11.69 -44.98
CA LEU A 16 0.87 12.65 -45.19
C LEU A 16 1.92 12.14 -46.23
N PRO A 17 2.40 10.89 -46.14
CA PRO A 17 3.30 10.35 -47.17
C PRO A 17 2.68 10.34 -48.57
N GLU A 18 1.40 9.91 -48.73
CA GLU A 18 0.69 9.93 -50.02
C GLU A 18 0.57 11.36 -50.60
N TRP A 19 0.36 12.35 -49.74
CA TRP A 19 0.28 13.73 -50.16
C TRP A 19 1.66 14.29 -50.54
N GLU A 20 2.73 13.86 -49.89
CA GLU A 20 4.10 14.28 -50.20
C GLU A 20 4.56 13.74 -51.55
N GLU A 21 4.09 12.56 -51.96
CA GLU A 21 4.32 12.01 -53.32
C GLU A 21 3.60 12.79 -54.41
N ARG A 22 2.40 13.32 -54.07
CA ARG A 22 1.54 13.98 -55.07
C ARG A 22 1.70 15.50 -55.10
N PHE A 23 2.13 16.10 -54.00
CA PHE A 23 2.14 17.56 -53.80
C PHE A 23 3.45 18.00 -53.13
N ARG A 24 3.93 19.18 -53.48
CA ARG A 24 5.02 19.85 -52.75
C ARG A 24 4.44 20.47 -51.48
N LEU A 25 4.41 19.70 -50.39
CA LEU A 25 3.91 20.15 -49.10
C LEU A 25 4.96 20.96 -48.32
N ARG A 26 4.55 22.14 -47.83
CA ARG A 26 5.35 22.95 -46.90
C ARG A 26 4.69 22.93 -45.53
N LEU A 27 5.22 22.11 -44.66
CA LEU A 27 4.80 22.09 -43.24
C LEU A 27 5.51 23.23 -42.50
N LYS A 28 4.81 23.93 -41.58
CA LYS A 28 5.35 25.05 -40.82
C LYS A 28 5.52 24.69 -39.34
N GLY A 29 6.63 25.13 -38.76
CA GLY A 29 6.93 24.95 -37.35
C GLY A 29 7.01 23.47 -36.95
N ASP A 30 6.53 23.12 -35.79
CA ASP A 30 6.60 21.77 -35.25
C ASP A 30 5.83 20.72 -36.03
N THR A 31 4.95 21.11 -36.97
CA THR A 31 4.22 20.14 -37.82
C THR A 31 5.13 19.37 -38.79
N ASP A 32 6.31 19.87 -39.11
CA ASP A 32 7.34 19.14 -39.86
C ASP A 32 7.79 17.86 -39.14
N LEU A 33 7.70 17.83 -37.83
CA LEU A 33 8.00 16.66 -37.01
C LEU A 33 7.02 15.51 -37.19
N LEU A 34 5.86 15.72 -37.82
CA LEU A 34 4.92 14.65 -38.17
C LEU A 34 5.52 13.67 -39.20
N ARG A 35 6.45 14.13 -40.04
CA ARG A 35 7.22 13.29 -40.98
C ARG A 35 8.02 12.19 -40.30
N LYS A 36 8.39 12.40 -39.04
CA LYS A 36 9.15 11.41 -38.24
C LYS A 36 8.28 10.23 -37.78
N GLY A 37 6.98 10.25 -38.07
CA GLY A 37 6.04 9.24 -37.64
C GLY A 37 5.89 9.21 -36.07
N ARG A 38 5.27 8.14 -35.59
CA ARG A 38 5.14 7.89 -34.16
C ARG A 38 6.42 7.32 -33.56
N ARG A 39 6.93 7.94 -32.51
CA ARG A 39 8.07 7.44 -31.76
C ARG A 39 7.61 6.86 -30.42
N ASN A 40 8.18 5.73 -30.01
CA ASN A 40 7.86 5.09 -28.75
C ASN A 40 8.46 5.88 -27.58
N LEU A 41 7.60 6.15 -26.61
CA LEU A 41 7.89 6.85 -25.37
C LEU A 41 8.00 5.81 -24.26
N SER A 42 9.15 5.68 -23.64
CA SER A 42 9.31 4.89 -22.42
C SER A 42 9.10 5.76 -21.19
N TRP A 43 8.59 5.13 -20.13
CA TRP A 43 8.26 5.75 -18.88
C TRP A 43 8.96 5.03 -17.72
N GLU A 44 9.49 5.80 -16.79
CA GLU A 44 10.20 5.30 -15.60
C GLU A 44 9.76 6.09 -14.36
N ILE A 45 9.86 5.49 -13.18
CA ILE A 45 9.66 6.15 -11.89
C ILE A 45 10.97 6.15 -11.11
N ASP A 46 11.42 7.33 -10.71
CA ASP A 46 12.51 7.51 -9.75
C ASP A 46 11.89 7.63 -8.34
N ALA A 47 12.17 6.66 -7.47
CA ALA A 47 11.78 6.66 -6.07
C ALA A 47 12.93 7.13 -5.19
N ARG A 48 12.68 8.06 -4.28
CA ARG A 48 13.67 8.59 -3.35
C ARG A 48 13.14 8.66 -1.93
N GLN A 49 13.97 8.36 -0.98
CA GLN A 49 13.69 8.52 0.43
C GLN A 49 13.37 9.99 0.74
N ALA A 50 12.32 10.22 1.53
CA ALA A 50 11.98 11.52 2.09
C ALA A 50 12.35 11.58 3.58
N THR A 51 12.58 12.79 4.10
CA THR A 51 13.02 13.04 5.48
C THR A 51 12.09 12.50 6.56
N ASN A 52 10.79 12.31 6.23
CA ASN A 52 9.76 11.80 7.16
C ASN A 52 9.57 10.28 7.12
N GLY A 53 10.52 9.53 6.55
CA GLY A 53 10.42 8.07 6.43
C GLY A 53 9.45 7.57 5.35
N ALA A 54 8.88 8.46 4.55
CA ALA A 54 8.12 8.14 3.35
C ALA A 54 9.04 8.13 2.12
N MET A 55 8.49 7.94 0.92
CA MET A 55 9.21 8.14 -0.33
C MET A 55 8.52 9.18 -1.22
N THR A 56 9.31 9.87 -2.00
CA THR A 56 8.86 10.75 -3.08
C THR A 56 9.07 10.05 -4.42
N LEU A 57 8.16 10.28 -5.35
CA LEU A 57 8.17 9.64 -6.67
C LEU A 57 8.22 10.69 -7.76
N ARG A 58 9.12 10.49 -8.71
CA ARG A 58 9.28 11.37 -9.87
C ARG A 58 9.12 10.57 -11.16
N GLU A 59 8.14 10.96 -11.96
CA GLU A 59 7.96 10.41 -13.31
C GLU A 59 9.01 10.97 -14.26
N THR A 60 9.61 10.11 -15.08
CA THR A 60 10.51 10.49 -16.15
C THR A 60 10.08 9.80 -17.45
N PHE A 61 10.21 10.52 -18.55
CA PHE A 61 9.83 10.06 -19.87
C PHE A 61 11.02 10.16 -20.82
N HIS A 62 11.21 9.14 -21.63
CA HIS A 62 12.34 9.04 -22.55
C HIS A 62 11.89 8.70 -23.97
N LEU A 63 12.53 9.32 -24.96
CA LEU A 63 12.43 8.98 -26.36
C LEU A 63 13.78 8.39 -26.81
N GLY A 64 13.91 7.08 -26.71
CA GLY A 64 15.19 6.40 -26.84
C GLY A 64 16.15 6.85 -25.70
N LYS A 65 17.29 7.45 -26.07
CA LYS A 65 18.26 7.97 -25.08
C LYS A 65 17.94 9.38 -24.57
N LEU A 66 16.99 10.08 -25.19
CA LEU A 66 16.63 11.45 -24.83
C LEU A 66 15.65 11.47 -23.64
N ARG A 67 16.06 12.06 -22.53
CA ARG A 67 15.16 12.38 -21.41
C ARG A 67 14.37 13.64 -21.73
N LEU A 68 13.05 13.60 -21.59
CA LEU A 68 12.17 14.74 -21.78
C LEU A 68 12.26 15.73 -20.63
N ASN A 69 12.11 17.02 -20.94
CA ASN A 69 12.12 18.07 -19.93
C ASN A 69 10.84 18.07 -19.07
N ALA A 70 10.82 18.87 -17.99
CA ALA A 70 9.71 18.91 -17.04
C ALA A 70 8.38 19.34 -17.68
N THR A 71 8.41 20.27 -18.65
CA THR A 71 7.19 20.77 -19.35
C THR A 71 6.59 19.69 -20.23
N GLN A 72 7.43 19.00 -21.00
CA GLN A 72 7.04 17.88 -21.86
C GLN A 72 6.50 16.71 -21.02
N SER A 73 7.20 16.36 -19.95
CA SER A 73 6.80 15.29 -19.03
C SER A 73 5.43 15.58 -18.37
N ARG A 74 5.19 16.81 -17.89
CA ARG A 74 3.89 17.20 -17.34
C ARG A 74 2.76 17.08 -18.36
N ARG A 75 3.02 17.45 -19.63
CA ARG A 75 2.02 17.35 -20.70
C ARG A 75 1.63 15.90 -20.95
N ILE A 76 2.61 14.99 -20.97
CA ILE A 76 2.38 13.54 -21.15
C ILE A 76 1.61 12.99 -19.95
N ALA A 77 2.08 13.29 -18.73
CA ALA A 77 1.45 12.83 -17.50
C ALA A 77 -0.03 13.24 -17.35
N ARG A 78 -0.43 14.38 -17.94
CA ARG A 78 -1.82 14.88 -17.96
C ARG A 78 -2.65 14.35 -19.11
N SER A 79 -2.02 13.81 -20.16
CA SER A 79 -2.75 13.33 -21.33
C SER A 79 -3.61 12.12 -20.98
N ARG A 80 -4.84 12.07 -21.48
CA ARG A 80 -5.70 10.88 -21.43
C ARG A 80 -5.47 9.91 -22.58
N SER A 81 -4.69 10.33 -23.58
CA SER A 81 -4.36 9.53 -24.78
C SER A 81 -2.96 8.97 -24.67
N ASP A 82 -2.77 7.74 -25.11
CA ASP A 82 -1.47 7.08 -25.20
C ASP A 82 -0.63 7.64 -26.36
N THR A 83 -1.28 8.32 -27.30
CA THR A 83 -0.64 9.02 -28.41
C THR A 83 -0.91 10.52 -28.29
N LEU A 84 0.13 11.33 -28.38
CA LEU A 84 0.01 12.79 -28.30
C LEU A 84 1.17 13.47 -29.04
N PHE A 85 0.96 14.74 -29.39
CA PHE A 85 2.02 15.58 -29.93
C PHE A 85 2.76 16.31 -28.80
N VAL A 86 4.08 16.15 -28.77
CA VAL A 86 4.98 16.83 -27.82
C VAL A 86 5.77 17.90 -28.56
N PRO A 87 5.66 19.19 -28.19
CA PRO A 87 6.40 20.27 -28.84
C PRO A 87 7.90 20.02 -28.89
N GLY A 88 8.50 20.25 -30.07
CA GLY A 88 9.93 19.98 -30.32
C GLY A 88 10.29 18.50 -30.48
N GLN A 89 9.34 17.57 -30.20
CA GLN A 89 9.59 16.14 -30.29
C GLN A 89 8.71 15.44 -31.35
N GLY A 90 7.56 16.02 -31.71
CA GLY A 90 6.62 15.44 -32.68
C GLY A 90 5.63 14.47 -32.04
N LEU A 91 5.15 13.50 -32.82
CA LEU A 91 4.16 12.53 -32.43
C LEU A 91 4.82 11.41 -31.61
N VAL A 92 4.34 11.21 -30.39
CA VAL A 92 4.85 10.17 -29.47
C VAL A 92 3.70 9.25 -29.06
N ARG A 93 4.02 7.98 -28.84
CA ARG A 93 3.11 6.98 -28.28
C ARG A 93 3.77 6.31 -27.10
N LEU A 94 3.04 6.20 -26.00
CA LEU A 94 3.50 5.38 -24.86
C LEU A 94 3.79 3.97 -25.36
N ASP A 95 4.90 3.39 -24.90
CA ASP A 95 5.24 2.00 -25.21
C ASP A 95 4.06 1.09 -24.84
N PRO A 96 3.50 0.34 -25.80
CA PRO A 96 2.33 -0.49 -25.53
C PRO A 96 2.52 -1.50 -24.40
N THR A 97 3.76 -1.96 -24.18
CA THR A 97 4.08 -2.89 -23.09
C THR A 97 3.94 -2.24 -21.72
N GLN A 98 4.14 -0.92 -21.62
CA GLN A 98 4.05 -0.16 -20.38
C GLN A 98 2.65 0.47 -20.16
N ALA A 99 1.74 0.37 -21.12
CA ALA A 99 0.48 1.10 -21.10
C ALA A 99 -0.37 0.75 -19.87
N ASP A 100 -0.53 -0.53 -19.53
CA ASP A 100 -1.33 -0.98 -18.39
C ASP A 100 -0.73 -0.51 -17.07
N ASP A 101 0.58 -0.60 -16.89
CA ASP A 101 1.28 -0.13 -15.70
C ASP A 101 1.21 1.39 -15.55
N PHE A 102 1.33 2.12 -16.66
CA PHE A 102 1.17 3.58 -16.67
C PHE A 102 -0.26 4.02 -16.33
N HIS A 103 -1.28 3.34 -16.88
CA HIS A 103 -2.68 3.62 -16.54
C HIS A 103 -2.99 3.29 -15.09
N TRP A 104 -2.45 2.20 -14.55
CA TRP A 104 -2.53 1.89 -13.14
C TRP A 104 -1.90 3.01 -12.29
N TRP A 105 -0.70 3.43 -12.61
CA TRP A 105 0.00 4.52 -11.94
C TRP A 105 -0.85 5.78 -11.91
N ARG A 106 -1.36 6.19 -13.07
CA ARG A 106 -2.21 7.40 -13.19
C ARG A 106 -3.47 7.36 -12.34
N ARG A 107 -4.08 6.19 -12.19
CA ARG A 107 -5.27 6.02 -11.32
C ARG A 107 -4.95 6.08 -9.84
N ASN A 108 -3.76 5.64 -9.45
CA ASN A 108 -3.37 5.47 -8.05
C ASN A 108 -2.49 6.61 -7.51
N ARG A 109 -1.92 7.46 -8.38
CA ARG A 109 -1.17 8.61 -7.93
C ARG A 109 -2.10 9.64 -7.28
N ALA A 110 -1.66 10.22 -6.16
CA ALA A 110 -2.37 11.33 -5.54
C ALA A 110 -2.38 12.57 -6.46
N SER A 111 -3.37 13.46 -6.26
CA SER A 111 -3.50 14.73 -6.98
C SER A 111 -2.17 15.49 -6.98
N GLU A 112 -1.82 16.11 -8.11
CA GLU A 112 -0.59 16.91 -8.33
C GLU A 112 -0.32 18.02 -7.28
N LYS A 113 -1.30 18.39 -6.46
CA LYS A 113 -1.19 19.47 -5.47
C LYS A 113 -0.51 19.07 -4.17
N ALA A 114 -0.42 17.77 -3.86
CA ALA A 114 0.38 17.27 -2.76
C ALA A 114 1.63 16.62 -3.37
N GLN A 115 2.83 16.99 -2.92
CA GLN A 115 3.99 16.10 -3.02
C GLN A 115 3.58 14.85 -2.25
N ALA A 116 3.00 13.88 -2.96
CA ALA A 116 2.44 12.71 -2.33
C ALA A 116 3.60 11.92 -1.73
N HIS A 117 3.71 11.97 -0.42
CA HIS A 117 4.58 11.09 0.32
C HIS A 117 3.97 9.70 0.29
N TRP A 118 4.63 8.79 -0.40
CA TRP A 118 4.21 7.42 -0.52
C TRP A 118 4.80 6.58 0.62
N PRO A 119 4.02 5.68 1.23
CA PRO A 119 4.59 4.70 2.15
C PRO A 119 5.66 3.88 1.45
N ARG A 120 6.79 3.62 2.11
CA ARG A 120 7.92 2.87 1.52
C ARG A 120 7.53 1.48 1.05
N TYR A 121 6.59 0.80 1.72
CA TYR A 121 6.12 -0.52 1.32
C TYR A 121 5.51 -0.56 -0.10
N MET A 122 5.05 0.57 -0.65
CA MET A 122 4.59 0.64 -2.04
C MET A 122 5.69 0.33 -3.06
N LEU A 123 6.96 0.41 -2.67
CA LEU A 123 8.09 0.03 -3.51
C LEU A 123 7.97 -1.43 -3.97
N PHE A 124 7.51 -2.33 -3.08
CA PHE A 124 7.26 -3.73 -3.46
C PHE A 124 6.21 -3.87 -4.55
N SER A 125 5.13 -3.07 -4.49
CA SER A 125 4.12 -3.04 -5.55
C SER A 125 4.69 -2.56 -6.90
N PHE A 126 5.66 -1.63 -6.88
CA PHE A 126 6.31 -1.15 -8.10
C PHE A 126 7.22 -2.22 -8.72
N PHE A 127 8.06 -2.86 -7.91
CA PHE A 127 8.94 -3.94 -8.39
C PHE A 127 8.20 -5.22 -8.78
N ALA A 128 6.97 -5.39 -8.31
CA ALA A 128 6.12 -6.49 -8.69
C ALA A 128 5.55 -6.36 -10.11
N ARG A 129 5.58 -5.15 -10.70
CA ARG A 129 5.05 -4.88 -12.03
C ARG A 129 6.09 -5.18 -13.10
N LYS A 130 5.70 -5.96 -14.11
CA LYS A 130 6.60 -6.49 -15.13
C LYS A 130 7.26 -5.42 -15.99
N TYR A 131 6.51 -4.38 -16.33
CA TYR A 131 6.94 -3.36 -17.29
C TYR A 131 7.20 -1.98 -16.67
N LEU A 132 6.88 -1.82 -15.39
CA LEU A 132 7.22 -0.62 -14.63
C LEU A 132 8.72 -0.58 -14.35
N LYS A 133 9.43 0.35 -14.96
CA LYS A 133 10.82 0.61 -14.62
C LYS A 133 10.88 1.54 -13.41
N ALA A 134 11.11 0.98 -12.23
CA ALA A 134 11.33 1.74 -11.01
C ALA A 134 12.82 1.79 -10.69
N ARG A 135 13.33 2.97 -10.37
CA ARG A 135 14.68 3.18 -9.82
C ARG A 135 14.54 3.65 -8.39
N GLU A 136 15.31 3.07 -7.50
CA GLU A 136 15.38 3.44 -6.08
C GLU A 136 16.73 4.07 -5.77
N ASP A 137 16.77 5.00 -4.80
CA ASP A 137 18.04 5.47 -4.26
C ASP A 137 18.65 4.46 -3.28
N GLY A 138 19.87 4.73 -2.83
CA GLY A 138 20.60 3.81 -1.93
C GLY A 138 19.92 3.59 -0.59
N GLU A 139 19.21 4.60 -0.06
CA GLU A 139 18.49 4.50 1.21
C GLU A 139 17.25 3.58 1.10
N LEU A 140 16.50 3.68 0.01
CA LEU A 140 15.37 2.79 -0.25
C LEU A 140 15.81 1.37 -0.56
N ALA A 141 16.94 1.20 -1.27
CA ALA A 141 17.54 -0.12 -1.51
C ALA A 141 17.95 -0.78 -0.18
N ALA A 142 18.64 -0.04 0.69
CA ALA A 142 19.01 -0.52 2.02
C ALA A 142 17.78 -0.86 2.89
N TRP A 143 16.73 -0.02 2.83
CA TRP A 143 15.48 -0.29 3.53
C TRP A 143 14.81 -1.58 3.02
N ARG A 144 14.76 -1.80 1.70
CA ARG A 144 14.18 -3.00 1.10
C ARG A 144 14.92 -4.28 1.52
N GLU A 145 16.25 -4.22 1.55
CA GLU A 145 17.05 -5.33 2.06
C GLU A 145 16.83 -5.54 3.57
N ALA A 146 16.69 -4.47 4.36
CA ALA A 146 16.35 -4.59 5.78
C ALA A 146 14.99 -5.27 6.00
N VAL A 147 13.97 -4.99 5.16
CA VAL A 147 12.67 -5.68 5.23
C VAL A 147 12.82 -7.17 4.91
N ARG A 148 13.60 -7.53 3.90
CA ARG A 148 13.90 -8.95 3.60
C ARG A 148 14.62 -9.62 4.76
N ALA A 149 15.67 -8.99 5.28
CA ALA A 149 16.39 -9.49 6.42
C ALA A 149 15.53 -9.63 7.69
N ALA A 150 14.56 -8.72 7.91
CA ALA A 150 13.63 -8.77 9.04
C ALA A 150 12.77 -10.05 9.06
N THR A 151 12.55 -10.68 7.91
CA THR A 151 11.87 -11.99 7.83
C THR A 151 12.75 -13.15 8.29
N GLU A 152 14.07 -12.99 8.29
CA GLU A 152 15.06 -14.01 8.60
C GLU A 152 15.76 -13.77 9.96
N THR A 153 15.91 -12.52 10.36
CA THR A 153 16.74 -12.10 11.50
C THR A 153 15.95 -12.11 12.82
N LYS A 154 16.60 -12.57 13.88
CA LYS A 154 16.11 -12.45 15.26
C LYS A 154 16.44 -11.05 15.78
N ARG A 155 15.48 -10.14 15.87
CA ARG A 155 15.64 -8.93 16.65
C ARG A 155 15.63 -9.30 18.14
N ASN A 156 16.62 -8.85 18.88
CA ASN A 156 16.62 -9.01 20.34
C ASN A 156 15.61 -8.01 20.93
N LEU A 157 14.37 -8.45 21.06
CA LEU A 157 13.39 -7.77 21.90
C LEU A 157 13.50 -8.37 23.30
N ASP A 158 13.35 -7.53 24.31
CA ASP A 158 13.16 -8.01 25.69
C ASP A 158 11.75 -8.61 25.79
N LEU A 159 11.67 -9.91 25.55
CA LEU A 159 10.42 -10.65 25.48
C LEU A 159 10.23 -11.51 26.71
N PRO A 160 9.02 -11.59 27.25
CA PRO A 160 8.70 -12.42 28.41
C PRO A 160 9.14 -13.86 28.24
N SER A 161 9.68 -14.46 29.30
CA SER A 161 10.16 -15.87 29.31
C SER A 161 9.06 -16.89 29.02
N LEU A 162 7.80 -16.52 29.25
CA LEU A 162 6.62 -17.36 29.05
C LEU A 162 6.34 -17.71 27.56
N LEU A 163 6.98 -17.02 26.59
CA LEU A 163 6.80 -17.32 25.18
C LEU A 163 7.63 -18.52 24.74
N ARG A 164 7.02 -19.40 23.95
CA ARG A 164 7.74 -20.51 23.28
C ARG A 164 8.72 -19.94 22.22
N PRO A 165 9.77 -20.69 21.83
CA PRO A 165 10.80 -20.21 20.89
C PRO A 165 10.22 -19.65 19.58
N TYR A 166 9.26 -20.35 18.96
CA TYR A 166 8.63 -19.87 17.73
C TYR A 166 7.78 -18.61 17.92
N GLN A 167 7.11 -18.46 19.08
CA GLN A 167 6.35 -17.26 19.41
C GLN A 167 7.28 -16.06 19.59
N ARG A 168 8.41 -16.24 20.29
CA ARG A 168 9.46 -15.22 20.39
C ARG A 168 9.96 -14.78 19.01
N GLN A 169 10.19 -15.73 18.12
CA GLN A 169 10.60 -15.45 16.75
C GLN A 169 9.52 -14.66 16.00
N GLY A 170 8.25 -15.06 16.12
CA GLY A 170 7.10 -14.36 15.52
C GLY A 170 7.02 -12.90 15.99
N VAL A 171 7.06 -12.68 17.31
CA VAL A 171 7.01 -11.31 17.89
C VAL A 171 8.21 -10.47 17.44
N SER A 172 9.43 -11.06 17.43
CA SER A 172 10.62 -10.36 16.97
C SER A 172 10.53 -9.94 15.52
N ARG A 173 10.01 -10.77 14.64
CA ARG A 173 9.78 -10.46 13.22
C ARG A 173 8.73 -9.35 13.05
N ILE A 174 7.60 -9.45 13.75
CA ILE A 174 6.55 -8.42 13.71
C ILE A 174 7.13 -7.07 14.16
N GLY A 175 7.87 -7.03 15.28
CA GLY A 175 8.49 -5.82 15.79
C GLY A 175 9.52 -5.22 14.82
N ALA A 176 10.32 -6.06 14.15
CA ALA A 176 11.26 -5.61 13.13
C ALA A 176 10.56 -4.99 11.91
N LEU A 177 9.48 -5.62 11.43
CA LEU A 177 8.67 -5.11 10.32
C LEU A 177 7.98 -3.79 10.69
N HIS A 178 7.42 -3.68 11.91
CA HIS A 178 6.82 -2.44 12.40
C HIS A 178 7.83 -1.28 12.44
N ALA A 179 9.06 -1.54 12.89
CA ALA A 179 10.13 -0.53 12.89
C ALA A 179 10.48 -0.04 11.48
N LEU A 180 10.28 -0.88 10.48
CA LEU A 180 10.48 -0.55 9.07
C LEU A 180 9.23 0.06 8.39
N GLY A 181 8.12 0.23 9.13
CA GLY A 181 6.85 0.77 8.60
C GLY A 181 6.07 -0.24 7.76
N CYS A 182 6.35 -1.54 7.93
CA CYS A 182 5.59 -2.64 7.34
C CYS A 182 4.65 -3.25 8.38
N HIS A 183 3.45 -3.61 7.97
CA HIS A 183 2.38 -4.09 8.84
C HIS A 183 2.00 -5.53 8.45
N PRO A 184 2.45 -6.54 9.22
CA PRO A 184 2.31 -7.94 8.83
C PRO A 184 0.94 -8.54 9.14
N LEU A 185 0.69 -9.70 8.51
CA LEU A 185 -0.33 -10.66 8.86
C LEU A 185 0.32 -11.84 9.57
N LEU A 186 -0.09 -12.14 10.81
CA LEU A 186 0.30 -13.35 11.52
C LEU A 186 -0.69 -14.46 11.19
N ALA A 187 -0.24 -15.40 10.36
CA ALA A 187 -1.07 -16.46 9.77
C ALA A 187 -0.76 -17.85 10.39
N ASP A 188 -0.35 -17.88 11.65
CA ASP A 188 -0.14 -19.14 12.38
C ASP A 188 -1.44 -19.94 12.47
N GLU A 189 -1.36 -21.25 12.51
CA GLU A 189 -2.52 -22.13 12.71
C GLU A 189 -3.26 -21.81 14.01
N MET A 190 -4.51 -22.26 14.09
CA MET A 190 -5.33 -22.11 15.32
C MET A 190 -4.64 -22.83 16.48
N GLY A 191 -4.69 -22.24 17.67
CA GLY A 191 -4.08 -22.82 18.89
C GLY A 191 -2.60 -22.52 19.08
N LEU A 192 -1.88 -21.94 18.12
CA LEU A 192 -0.45 -21.61 18.25
C LEU A 192 -0.18 -20.32 19.06
N GLY A 193 -1.22 -19.76 19.72
CA GLY A 193 -1.05 -18.63 20.63
C GLY A 193 -0.81 -17.30 19.93
N LYS A 194 -1.57 -16.98 18.89
CA LYS A 194 -1.53 -15.64 18.26
C LYS A 194 -1.85 -14.52 19.24
N THR A 195 -2.81 -14.76 20.14
CA THR A 195 -3.21 -13.79 21.20
C THR A 195 -2.04 -13.41 22.09
N ILE A 196 -1.30 -14.41 22.60
CA ILE A 196 -0.16 -14.14 23.48
C ILE A 196 1.01 -13.49 22.75
N GLN A 197 1.23 -13.83 21.48
CA GLN A 197 2.23 -13.14 20.64
C GLN A 197 1.87 -11.67 20.46
N ALA A 198 0.60 -11.37 20.18
CA ALA A 198 0.12 -9.99 20.04
C ALA A 198 0.24 -9.21 21.38
N LEU A 199 -0.15 -9.80 22.51
CA LEU A 199 0.02 -9.17 23.84
C LEU A 199 1.49 -8.91 24.15
N ALA A 200 2.37 -9.87 23.89
CA ALA A 200 3.81 -9.70 24.09
C ALA A 200 4.40 -8.59 23.21
N LEU A 201 3.94 -8.46 21.97
CA LEU A 201 4.30 -7.35 21.10
C LEU A 201 3.90 -6.00 21.69
N LEU A 202 2.65 -5.88 22.16
CA LEU A 202 2.14 -4.65 22.76
C LEU A 202 2.90 -4.26 24.05
N HIS A 203 3.27 -5.25 24.84
CA HIS A 203 4.03 -5.06 26.08
C HIS A 203 5.49 -4.68 25.82
N SER A 204 6.14 -5.28 24.80
CA SER A 204 7.54 -5.02 24.44
C SER A 204 7.73 -3.75 23.61
N ALA A 205 6.65 -3.13 23.12
CA ALA A 205 6.74 -1.92 22.34
C ALA A 205 7.10 -0.72 23.22
N GLU A 206 8.09 0.07 22.78
CA GLU A 206 8.49 1.29 23.46
C GLU A 206 7.30 2.22 23.70
N SER A 207 7.21 2.78 24.89
CA SER A 207 6.19 3.76 25.22
C SER A 207 6.37 5.01 24.36
N ALA A 208 5.36 5.33 23.56
CA ALA A 208 5.36 6.58 22.82
C ALA A 208 5.09 7.76 23.75
N SER A 209 5.73 8.89 23.50
CA SER A 209 5.41 10.15 24.19
C SER A 209 4.81 11.12 23.17
N PRO A 210 3.54 11.56 23.30
CA PRO A 210 2.56 11.17 24.33
C PRO A 210 2.08 9.72 24.17
N PRO A 211 1.59 9.09 25.26
CA PRO A 211 1.11 7.72 25.21
C PRO A 211 -0.17 7.63 24.35
N HIS A 212 -0.19 6.67 23.44
CA HIS A 212 -1.36 6.34 22.63
C HIS A 212 -1.86 4.95 23.02
N PRO A 213 -3.18 4.72 23.10
CA PRO A 213 -3.73 3.41 23.42
C PRO A 213 -3.49 2.41 22.30
N ASP A 214 -3.55 1.13 22.64
CA ASP A 214 -3.62 0.03 21.68
C ASP A 214 -5.07 -0.41 21.51
N LEU A 215 -5.44 -0.83 20.29
CA LEU A 215 -6.76 -1.34 19.99
C LEU A 215 -6.67 -2.78 19.46
N VAL A 216 -7.45 -3.66 20.08
CA VAL A 216 -7.71 -5.00 19.52
C VAL A 216 -9.18 -5.10 19.17
N VAL A 217 -9.44 -5.53 17.94
CA VAL A 217 -10.78 -5.84 17.43
C VAL A 217 -10.86 -7.35 17.21
N CYS A 218 -11.78 -8.01 17.90
CA CYS A 218 -11.92 -9.47 17.86
C CYS A 218 -13.40 -9.88 17.81
N PRO A 219 -13.71 -11.16 17.53
CA PRO A 219 -15.07 -11.68 17.72
C PRO A 219 -15.56 -11.48 19.14
N ALA A 220 -16.87 -11.21 19.33
CA ALA A 220 -17.43 -10.96 20.67
C ALA A 220 -17.18 -12.11 21.66
N ALA A 221 -17.21 -13.35 21.18
CA ALA A 221 -16.94 -14.54 21.99
C ALA A 221 -15.48 -14.65 22.46
N VAL A 222 -14.55 -13.95 21.79
CA VAL A 222 -13.11 -14.01 22.08
C VAL A 222 -12.67 -12.86 23.03
N VAL A 223 -13.49 -11.83 23.19
CA VAL A 223 -13.20 -10.72 24.11
C VAL A 223 -12.84 -11.21 25.53
N PRO A 224 -13.59 -12.14 26.17
CA PRO A 224 -13.21 -12.67 27.48
C PRO A 224 -11.85 -13.39 27.51
N VAL A 225 -11.46 -14.02 26.40
CA VAL A 225 -10.16 -14.70 26.27
C VAL A 225 -9.04 -13.65 26.30
N TRP A 226 -9.17 -12.57 25.54
CA TRP A 226 -8.20 -11.46 25.54
C TRP A 226 -8.05 -10.81 26.92
N ILE A 227 -9.17 -10.62 27.64
CA ILE A 227 -9.14 -10.06 28.99
C ILE A 227 -8.35 -10.98 29.93
N ARG A 228 -8.69 -12.27 29.95
CA ARG A 228 -8.03 -13.25 30.81
C ARG A 228 -6.54 -13.37 30.49
N GLU A 229 -6.17 -13.52 29.24
CA GLU A 229 -4.76 -13.63 28.81
C GLU A 229 -3.95 -12.37 29.18
N ALA A 230 -4.54 -11.18 29.04
CA ALA A 230 -3.90 -9.93 29.42
C ALA A 230 -3.71 -9.84 30.94
N GLN A 231 -4.74 -10.14 31.72
CA GLN A 231 -4.69 -10.07 33.20
C GLN A 231 -3.74 -11.11 33.82
N GLU A 232 -3.75 -12.34 33.28
CA GLU A 232 -2.92 -13.42 33.83
C GLU A 232 -1.43 -13.27 33.46
N LYS A 233 -1.14 -12.81 32.25
CA LYS A 233 0.22 -12.84 31.70
C LYS A 233 0.88 -11.46 31.61
N PHE A 234 0.09 -10.39 31.60
CA PHE A 234 0.54 -9.00 31.52
C PHE A 234 -0.26 -8.11 32.48
N PRO A 235 -0.19 -8.35 33.79
CA PRO A 235 -1.07 -7.73 34.81
C PRO A 235 -0.98 -6.21 34.88
N GLU A 236 0.10 -5.61 34.39
CA GLU A 236 0.27 -4.16 34.32
C GLU A 236 -0.57 -3.51 33.20
N THR A 237 -1.08 -4.30 32.26
CA THR A 237 -1.87 -3.80 31.15
C THR A 237 -3.27 -3.40 31.59
N LYS A 238 -3.60 -2.12 31.52
CA LYS A 238 -4.98 -1.66 31.76
C LYS A 238 -5.86 -2.04 30.58
N VAL A 239 -6.85 -2.90 30.82
CA VAL A 239 -7.80 -3.33 29.79
C VAL A 239 -9.08 -2.51 29.89
N ARG A 240 -9.50 -1.93 28.75
CA ARG A 240 -10.77 -1.22 28.60
C ARG A 240 -11.61 -1.86 27.52
N VAL A 241 -12.78 -2.35 27.87
CA VAL A 241 -13.71 -2.99 26.92
C VAL A 241 -14.69 -1.97 26.38
N LEU A 242 -14.83 -1.91 25.06
CA LEU A 242 -15.83 -1.10 24.36
C LEU A 242 -17.20 -1.76 24.46
N GLY A 243 -18.04 -1.25 25.35
CA GLY A 243 -19.43 -1.65 25.52
C GLY A 243 -20.40 -0.81 24.68
N LYS A 244 -21.70 -1.15 24.78
CA LYS A 244 -22.77 -0.44 24.09
C LYS A 244 -22.88 1.04 24.49
N ASN A 245 -22.61 1.33 25.76
CA ASN A 245 -22.77 2.65 26.39
C ASN A 245 -21.41 3.27 26.77
N SER A 246 -20.30 2.78 26.21
CA SER A 246 -18.99 3.35 26.51
C SER A 246 -18.91 4.75 25.92
N THR A 247 -18.68 5.73 26.77
CA THR A 247 -18.31 7.08 26.38
C THR A 247 -16.79 7.13 26.26
N PHE A 248 -16.32 7.49 25.08
CA PHE A 248 -14.90 7.76 24.86
C PHE A 248 -14.67 9.25 25.04
N ALA A 249 -14.00 9.63 26.10
CA ALA A 249 -13.39 10.95 26.20
C ALA A 249 -11.90 10.78 25.82
N PRO A 250 -11.42 11.39 24.73
CA PRO A 250 -9.98 11.41 24.43
C PRO A 250 -9.16 12.08 25.53
N SER A 251 -9.81 12.88 26.38
CA SER A 251 -9.20 13.64 27.47
C SER A 251 -8.74 12.81 28.66
N ASP A 252 -9.20 11.57 28.81
CA ASP A 252 -8.86 10.75 29.98
C ASP A 252 -7.47 10.09 29.90
N GLU A 253 -6.75 10.22 28.78
CA GLU A 253 -5.50 9.49 28.50
C GLU A 253 -4.24 10.38 28.33
N THR A 254 -4.33 11.68 28.66
CA THR A 254 -3.22 12.63 28.47
C THR A 254 -2.20 12.65 29.63
N THR A 255 -2.37 11.85 30.66
CA THR A 255 -1.40 11.76 31.74
C THR A 255 -0.68 10.41 31.72
N ALA A 256 0.59 10.38 32.13
CA ALA A 256 1.56 9.29 32.20
C ALA A 256 1.04 7.95 32.80
N ALA A 257 -0.04 7.42 32.25
CA ALA A 257 -0.64 6.17 32.66
C ALA A 257 -0.05 4.99 31.90
N PRO A 258 0.03 3.78 32.45
CA PRO A 258 0.49 2.59 31.75
C PRO A 258 -0.36 2.35 30.49
N PRO A 259 0.20 1.69 29.46
CA PRO A 259 -0.46 1.48 28.18
C PRO A 259 -1.84 0.87 28.35
N THR A 260 -2.85 1.51 27.81
CA THR A 260 -4.24 1.05 27.86
C THR A 260 -4.55 0.22 26.65
N LEU A 261 -4.93 -1.02 26.86
CA LEU A 261 -5.43 -1.91 25.81
C LEU A 261 -6.95 -1.77 25.67
N TRP A 262 -7.40 -1.26 24.54
CA TRP A 262 -8.81 -1.20 24.21
C TRP A 262 -9.24 -2.46 23.47
N LEU A 263 -10.27 -3.12 23.97
CA LEU A 263 -10.87 -4.29 23.37
C LEU A 263 -12.24 -3.96 22.79
N ALA A 264 -12.45 -4.21 21.52
CA ALA A 264 -13.73 -4.02 20.86
C ALA A 264 -14.16 -5.30 20.13
N SER A 265 -15.43 -5.64 20.19
CA SER A 265 -15.95 -6.56 19.18
C SER A 265 -16.16 -5.83 17.85
N TYR A 266 -16.12 -6.55 16.72
CA TYR A 266 -16.39 -5.99 15.40
C TYR A 266 -17.72 -5.22 15.32
N THR A 267 -18.74 -5.69 16.05
CA THR A 267 -20.03 -5.02 16.14
C THR A 267 -19.94 -3.70 16.93
N GLN A 268 -19.21 -3.68 18.03
CA GLN A 268 -19.02 -2.47 18.85
C GLN A 268 -18.17 -1.45 18.11
N LEU A 269 -17.09 -1.87 17.45
CA LEU A 269 -16.28 -1.00 16.61
C LEU A 269 -17.14 -0.23 15.59
N ARG A 270 -18.04 -0.95 14.90
CA ARG A 270 -18.96 -0.33 13.93
C ARG A 270 -19.86 0.73 14.56
N ARG A 271 -20.32 0.50 15.78
CA ARG A 271 -21.19 1.47 16.51
C ARG A 271 -20.46 2.73 16.91
N HIS A 272 -19.18 2.61 17.22
CA HIS A 272 -18.33 3.71 17.68
C HIS A 272 -17.47 4.33 16.56
N ARG A 273 -17.80 4.09 15.31
CA ARG A 273 -17.00 4.55 14.15
C ARG A 273 -16.67 6.05 14.19
N SER A 274 -17.63 6.90 14.58
CA SER A 274 -17.43 8.36 14.63
C SER A 274 -16.37 8.82 15.65
N LEU A 275 -16.00 7.96 16.59
CA LEU A 275 -14.96 8.23 17.57
C LEU A 275 -13.58 7.81 17.08
N LEU A 276 -13.51 6.81 16.20
CA LEU A 276 -12.25 6.26 15.67
C LEU A 276 -11.47 7.29 14.85
N ASP A 277 -12.15 8.20 14.17
CA ASP A 277 -11.52 9.26 13.39
C ASP A 277 -10.79 10.30 14.27
N LYS A 278 -11.07 10.30 15.59
CA LYS A 278 -10.53 11.26 16.55
C LYS A 278 -9.40 10.70 17.41
N ILE A 279 -9.16 9.39 17.33
CA ILE A 279 -8.20 8.69 18.20
C ILE A 279 -7.10 8.11 17.34
N ASN A 280 -5.85 8.42 17.69
CA ASN A 280 -4.68 7.79 17.12
C ASN A 280 -4.22 6.66 18.03
N PHE A 281 -4.26 5.43 17.53
CA PHE A 281 -3.78 4.27 18.26
C PHE A 281 -2.29 4.04 18.01
N ARG A 282 -1.57 3.52 19.02
CA ARG A 282 -0.20 3.03 18.82
C ARG A 282 -0.21 1.79 17.92
N HIS A 283 -1.03 0.79 18.30
CA HIS A 283 -1.29 -0.40 17.48
C HIS A 283 -2.79 -0.58 17.26
N ALA A 284 -3.15 -1.08 16.09
CA ALA A 284 -4.47 -1.61 15.78
C ALA A 284 -4.33 -3.07 15.33
N ILE A 285 -4.93 -3.99 16.09
CA ILE A 285 -4.86 -5.41 15.84
C ILE A 285 -6.25 -5.92 15.47
N LEU A 286 -6.37 -6.65 14.37
CA LEU A 286 -7.59 -7.37 14.00
C LEU A 286 -7.37 -8.87 14.25
N ASP A 287 -8.12 -9.44 15.19
CA ASP A 287 -8.14 -10.87 15.44
C ASP A 287 -9.26 -11.53 14.62
N GLU A 288 -9.01 -12.71 14.07
CA GLU A 288 -9.84 -13.36 13.06
C GLU A 288 -10.12 -12.43 11.87
N ALA A 289 -9.03 -11.91 11.30
CA ALA A 289 -9.08 -10.86 10.27
C ALA A 289 -9.83 -11.27 8.99
N GLN A 290 -10.06 -12.55 8.73
CA GLN A 290 -10.91 -13.01 7.63
C GLN A 290 -12.36 -12.48 7.72
N LEU A 291 -12.80 -11.99 8.88
CA LEU A 291 -14.12 -11.37 9.05
C LEU A 291 -14.28 -10.07 8.25
N ILE A 292 -13.18 -9.43 7.84
CA ILE A 292 -13.22 -8.22 7.00
C ILE A 292 -13.07 -8.49 5.49
N LYS A 293 -13.18 -9.74 5.04
CA LYS A 293 -13.01 -10.11 3.61
C LYS A 293 -13.94 -9.38 2.64
N ASN A 294 -15.14 -8.98 3.08
CA ASN A 294 -16.09 -8.23 2.26
C ASN A 294 -15.82 -6.71 2.38
N PRO A 295 -15.25 -6.04 1.35
CA PRO A 295 -14.90 -4.62 1.41
C PRO A 295 -16.11 -3.68 1.53
N LYS A 296 -17.33 -4.13 1.18
CA LYS A 296 -18.57 -3.33 1.25
C LYS A 296 -19.27 -3.44 2.61
N ALA A 297 -18.86 -4.37 3.46
CA ALA A 297 -19.48 -4.55 4.78
C ALA A 297 -19.19 -3.33 5.69
N LYS A 298 -20.20 -2.87 6.42
CA LYS A 298 -20.07 -1.74 7.36
C LYS A 298 -19.01 -1.97 8.43
N VAL A 299 -18.83 -3.22 8.85
CA VAL A 299 -17.78 -3.65 9.79
C VAL A 299 -16.39 -3.42 9.18
N THR A 300 -16.20 -3.87 7.95
CA THR A 300 -14.94 -3.67 7.21
C THR A 300 -14.60 -2.19 7.05
N GLN A 301 -15.61 -1.37 6.68
CA GLN A 301 -15.40 0.07 6.56
C GLN A 301 -15.02 0.74 7.91
N ALA A 302 -15.54 0.23 9.02
CA ALA A 302 -15.14 0.70 10.35
C ALA A 302 -13.67 0.31 10.66
N CYS A 303 -13.26 -0.91 10.35
CA CYS A 303 -11.86 -1.35 10.53
C CYS A 303 -10.89 -0.53 9.67
N LEU A 304 -11.25 -0.23 8.43
CA LEU A 304 -10.42 0.57 7.52
C LEU A 304 -10.29 2.04 7.95
N ALA A 305 -11.21 2.55 8.75
CA ALA A 305 -11.18 3.93 9.26
C ALA A 305 -10.28 4.10 10.50
N ILE A 306 -9.83 3.02 11.13
CA ILE A 306 -8.96 3.09 12.31
C ILE A 306 -7.67 3.84 11.97
N GLN A 307 -7.33 4.85 12.79
CA GLN A 307 -6.05 5.55 12.71
C GLN A 307 -5.06 4.91 13.68
N ALA A 308 -3.98 4.34 13.18
CA ALA A 308 -2.96 3.69 13.99
C ALA A 308 -1.57 3.81 13.37
N LYS A 309 -0.54 3.92 14.23
CA LYS A 309 0.87 3.94 13.83
C LYS A 309 1.30 2.58 13.29
N HIS A 310 0.91 1.50 13.98
CA HIS A 310 1.21 0.12 13.61
C HIS A 310 -0.09 -0.67 13.46
N ARG A 311 -0.11 -1.59 12.51
CA ARG A 311 -1.26 -2.46 12.25
C ARG A 311 -0.81 -3.91 12.21
N LEU A 312 -1.64 -4.80 12.72
CA LEU A 312 -1.41 -6.24 12.72
C LEU A 312 -2.74 -6.95 12.45
N ALA A 313 -2.72 -7.96 11.63
CA ALA A 313 -3.86 -8.86 11.46
C ALA A 313 -3.47 -10.26 11.93
N LEU A 314 -4.38 -10.92 12.62
CA LEU A 314 -4.24 -12.30 13.08
C LEU A 314 -5.32 -13.14 12.39
N SER A 315 -4.95 -14.27 11.80
CA SER A 315 -5.90 -15.21 11.22
C SER A 315 -5.30 -16.61 11.17
N GLY A 316 -6.08 -17.62 11.48
CA GLY A 316 -5.71 -19.03 11.24
C GLY A 316 -6.02 -19.46 9.80
N THR A 317 -6.91 -18.75 9.11
CA THR A 317 -7.39 -19.04 7.76
C THR A 317 -7.48 -17.78 6.93
N PRO A 318 -6.33 -17.11 6.60
CA PRO A 318 -6.34 -15.83 5.90
C PRO A 318 -6.90 -15.92 4.48
N ILE A 319 -6.84 -17.11 3.89
CA ILE A 319 -7.47 -17.45 2.60
C ILE A 319 -8.44 -18.58 2.83
N GLU A 320 -9.75 -18.30 2.76
CA GLU A 320 -10.78 -19.32 2.89
C GLU A 320 -11.30 -19.78 1.52
N ASN A 321 -11.68 -18.84 0.66
CA ASN A 321 -12.31 -19.14 -0.62
C ASN A 321 -11.45 -18.72 -1.82
N SER A 322 -10.69 -17.64 -1.68
CA SER A 322 -9.94 -17.06 -2.78
C SER A 322 -8.76 -16.22 -2.26
N PRO A 323 -7.64 -16.18 -2.99
CA PRO A 323 -6.55 -15.21 -2.72
C PRO A 323 -7.03 -13.75 -2.66
N LEU A 324 -8.20 -13.45 -3.24
CA LEU A 324 -8.83 -12.12 -3.16
C LEU A 324 -9.28 -11.75 -1.75
N ASP A 325 -9.38 -12.69 -0.83
CA ASP A 325 -9.68 -12.44 0.58
C ASP A 325 -8.57 -11.60 1.23
N LEU A 326 -7.32 -11.79 0.78
CA LEU A 326 -6.17 -10.99 1.21
C LEU A 326 -6.27 -9.51 0.84
N CYS A 327 -6.94 -9.16 -0.26
CA CYS A 327 -7.04 -7.76 -0.71
C CYS A 327 -7.57 -6.83 0.37
N THR A 328 -8.58 -7.26 1.12
CA THR A 328 -9.20 -6.41 2.14
C THR A 328 -8.36 -6.39 3.41
N ILE A 329 -7.76 -7.52 3.78
CA ILE A 329 -6.83 -7.60 4.91
C ILE A 329 -5.62 -6.68 4.65
N PHE A 330 -5.00 -6.78 3.47
CA PHE A 330 -3.88 -5.89 3.11
C PHE A 330 -4.30 -4.45 2.88
N ARG A 331 -5.54 -4.18 2.51
CA ARG A 331 -6.07 -2.81 2.51
C ARG A 331 -6.14 -2.21 3.92
N PHE A 332 -6.36 -3.02 4.95
CA PHE A 332 -6.23 -2.59 6.34
C PHE A 332 -4.74 -2.45 6.72
N LEU A 333 -3.90 -3.44 6.45
CA LEU A 333 -2.49 -3.45 6.84
C LEU A 333 -1.68 -2.39 6.07
N MET A 334 -1.63 -2.51 4.77
CA MET A 334 -0.80 -1.71 3.86
C MET A 334 -1.63 -1.27 2.64
N PRO A 335 -2.41 -0.17 2.77
CA PRO A 335 -3.28 0.29 1.70
C PRO A 335 -2.55 0.49 0.36
N GLY A 336 -3.06 -0.11 -0.70
CA GLY A 336 -2.51 0.00 -2.05
C GLY A 336 -1.47 -1.06 -2.43
N LEU A 337 -0.89 -1.80 -1.48
CA LEU A 337 0.17 -2.78 -1.75
C LEU A 337 -0.23 -3.81 -2.82
N LEU A 338 -1.38 -4.43 -2.71
CA LEU A 338 -1.88 -5.43 -3.66
C LEU A 338 -2.61 -4.81 -4.88
N GLY A 339 -2.70 -3.49 -4.94
CA GLY A 339 -3.44 -2.80 -6.00
C GLY A 339 -4.97 -2.97 -5.92
N PRO A 340 -5.70 -2.58 -6.97
CA PRO A 340 -7.15 -2.75 -7.05
C PRO A 340 -7.56 -4.23 -7.13
N ARG A 341 -8.58 -4.62 -6.36
CA ARG A 341 -9.12 -5.99 -6.34
C ARG A 341 -9.45 -6.53 -7.74
N ALA A 342 -10.05 -5.70 -8.61
CA ALA A 342 -10.41 -6.09 -9.97
C ALA A 342 -9.19 -6.42 -10.85
N GLU A 343 -8.07 -5.75 -10.63
CA GLU A 343 -6.82 -6.03 -11.34
C GLU A 343 -6.20 -7.34 -10.84
N LEU A 344 -6.16 -7.56 -9.53
CA LEU A 344 -5.68 -8.84 -8.97
C LEU A 344 -6.57 -10.00 -9.43
N GLU A 345 -7.88 -9.82 -9.50
CA GLU A 345 -8.82 -10.82 -10.01
C GLU A 345 -8.55 -11.14 -11.49
N LYS A 346 -8.28 -10.13 -12.31
CA LYS A 346 -7.89 -10.30 -13.72
C LYS A 346 -6.59 -11.09 -13.83
N ASN A 347 -5.56 -10.69 -13.08
CA ASN A 347 -4.25 -11.34 -13.10
C ASN A 347 -4.30 -12.80 -12.62
N LEU A 348 -5.12 -13.10 -11.61
CA LEU A 348 -5.34 -14.48 -11.15
C LEU A 348 -5.97 -15.38 -12.22
N LYS A 349 -6.81 -14.81 -13.11
CA LYS A 349 -7.44 -15.55 -14.23
C LYS A 349 -6.49 -15.72 -15.42
N GLU A 350 -5.72 -14.67 -15.75
CA GLU A 350 -4.87 -14.63 -16.93
C GLU A 350 -3.47 -15.25 -16.68
N GLU A 351 -2.89 -15.00 -15.50
CA GLU A 351 -1.55 -15.44 -15.12
C GLU A 351 -1.52 -15.98 -13.68
N PRO A 352 -2.19 -17.11 -13.38
CA PRO A 352 -2.34 -17.59 -12.01
C PRO A 352 -1.01 -17.93 -11.32
N ALA A 353 -0.06 -18.51 -12.03
CA ALA A 353 1.25 -18.87 -11.48
C ALA A 353 2.08 -17.63 -11.12
N ALA A 354 2.14 -16.64 -12.02
CA ALA A 354 2.86 -15.39 -11.78
C ALA A 354 2.23 -14.59 -10.63
N THR A 355 0.90 -14.58 -10.54
CA THR A 355 0.18 -13.90 -9.46
C THR A 355 0.37 -14.61 -8.11
N ALA A 356 0.41 -15.94 -8.08
CA ALA A 356 0.73 -16.71 -6.88
C ALA A 356 2.15 -16.44 -6.40
N ASP A 357 3.12 -16.34 -7.30
CA ASP A 357 4.52 -16.00 -6.98
C ASP A 357 4.63 -14.57 -6.41
N LEU A 358 3.88 -13.62 -6.97
CA LEU A 358 3.77 -12.26 -6.44
C LEU A 358 3.23 -12.23 -5.00
N LEU A 359 2.23 -13.03 -4.69
CA LEU A 359 1.64 -13.10 -3.35
C LEU A 359 2.53 -13.83 -2.34
N ARG A 360 3.49 -14.65 -2.80
CA ARG A 360 4.48 -15.34 -1.95
C ARG A 360 5.69 -14.47 -1.60
N ARG A 361 6.02 -13.50 -2.44
CA ARG A 361 7.13 -12.53 -2.23
C ARG A 361 6.74 -11.43 -1.27
#